data_f49505e7c40d9f98f25864035f0aed3f
#
_entry.id   f49505e7c40d9f98f25864035f0aed3f
#
_cell.length_a   1.000
_cell.length_b   1.000
_cell.length_c   1.000
_cell.angle_alpha   90.00
_cell.angle_beta   90.00
_cell.angle_gamma   90.00
#
_symmetry.space_group_name_H-M   'P 1'
#
loop_
_entity.id
_entity.type
_entity.pdbx_description
1 polymer ?
#
loop_
_entity_poly.entity_id
_entity_poly.type
_entity_poly.pdbx_seq_one_letter_code
_entity_poly.pdbx_strand_id
1 'polypeptide(L)'
;TMNELFNVKDKVVVITGGAGILGKGIAAYLAKEGAKVVVLDRSEEAGKALVESIKAEGNEAMFLYTDVMDKEVLEGNKVEIMKAYGRIDVLLNAAGGNMAGATIAPDKTFFDLQIDAFKKVVDLNLFGTVLPTMVFAEIMVEQKKGSIVNFCSESALRPLTRVVGY
;
A
#
# COMPACT_ATOMS: atom_id res chain seq x y z
N THR A 1 -18.69 -20.09 11.93
CA THR A 1 -19.13 -19.00 11.05
C THR A 1 -18.42 -17.75 11.48
N MET A 2 -17.55 -17.23 10.60
CA MET A 2 -16.90 -15.95 10.82
C MET A 2 -17.99 -14.89 11.01
N ASN A 3 -17.85 -14.06 12.04
CA ASN A 3 -18.81 -13.00 12.31
C ASN A 3 -18.92 -12.11 11.06
N GLU A 4 -20.12 -11.77 10.60
CA GLU A 4 -20.38 -10.96 9.40
C GLU A 4 -19.61 -9.62 9.40
N LEU A 5 -19.31 -9.09 10.59
CA LEU A 5 -18.49 -7.88 10.77
C LEU A 5 -17.06 -8.00 10.22
N PHE A 6 -16.51 -9.20 10.19
CA PHE A 6 -15.13 -9.45 9.71
C PHE A 6 -15.10 -10.14 8.35
N ASN A 7 -16.26 -10.26 7.69
CA ASN A 7 -16.34 -10.91 6.39
C ASN A 7 -15.83 -9.97 5.28
N VAL A 8 -14.77 -10.40 4.59
CA VAL A 8 -14.16 -9.70 3.45
C VAL A 8 -14.52 -10.33 2.10
N LYS A 9 -15.34 -11.37 2.09
CA LYS A 9 -15.75 -12.07 0.86
C LYS A 9 -16.36 -11.09 -0.14
N ASP A 10 -15.94 -11.18 -1.39
CA ASP A 10 -16.36 -10.35 -2.52
C ASP A 10 -16.02 -8.84 -2.38
N LYS A 11 -15.26 -8.44 -1.34
CA LYS A 11 -14.77 -7.07 -1.20
C LYS A 11 -13.59 -6.83 -2.11
N VAL A 12 -13.58 -5.67 -2.76
CA VAL A 12 -12.43 -5.20 -3.54
C VAL A 12 -11.48 -4.46 -2.61
N VAL A 13 -10.31 -5.04 -2.40
CA VAL A 13 -9.27 -4.54 -1.50
C VAL A 13 -8.07 -4.08 -2.30
N VAL A 14 -7.80 -2.79 -2.28
CA VAL A 14 -6.64 -2.16 -2.95
C VAL A 14 -5.51 -2.00 -1.93
N ILE A 15 -4.32 -2.49 -2.25
CA ILE A 15 -3.16 -2.48 -1.35
C ILE A 15 -1.99 -1.81 -2.04
N THR A 16 -1.57 -0.62 -1.57
CA THR A 16 -0.33 0.02 -2.03
C THR A 16 0.87 -0.62 -1.34
N GLY A 17 2.00 -0.79 -2.05
CA GLY A 17 3.12 -1.57 -1.52
C GLY A 17 2.77 -3.04 -1.30
N GLY A 18 1.79 -3.53 -2.08
CA GLY A 18 1.18 -4.85 -1.89
C GLY A 18 2.11 -6.03 -2.18
N ALA A 19 3.20 -5.82 -2.92
CA ALA A 19 4.24 -6.83 -3.16
C ALA A 19 5.39 -6.79 -2.12
N GLY A 20 5.37 -5.82 -1.19
CA GLY A 20 6.32 -5.71 -0.09
C GLY A 20 6.17 -6.83 0.95
N ILE A 21 7.07 -6.86 1.95
CA ILE A 21 7.12 -7.94 2.95
C ILE A 21 5.79 -8.10 3.70
N LEU A 22 5.21 -7.01 4.21
CA LEU A 22 3.92 -7.05 4.90
C LEU A 22 2.76 -7.15 3.90
N GLY A 23 2.81 -6.36 2.82
CA GLY A 23 1.76 -6.30 1.81
C GLY A 23 1.43 -7.66 1.20
N LYS A 24 2.45 -8.44 0.82
CA LYS A 24 2.23 -9.76 0.20
C LYS A 24 1.53 -10.76 1.14
N GLY A 25 1.90 -10.75 2.43
CA GLY A 25 1.25 -11.64 3.41
C GLY A 25 -0.22 -11.27 3.61
N ILE A 26 -0.52 -9.97 3.70
CA ILE A 26 -1.88 -9.46 3.84
C ILE A 26 -2.69 -9.74 2.57
N ALA A 27 -2.13 -9.48 1.39
CA ALA A 27 -2.77 -9.72 0.11
C ALA A 27 -3.17 -11.19 -0.06
N ALA A 28 -2.25 -12.12 0.19
CA ALA A 28 -2.51 -13.56 0.12
C ALA A 28 -3.58 -14.00 1.13
N TYR A 29 -3.50 -13.51 2.38
CA TYR A 29 -4.49 -13.85 3.41
C TYR A 29 -5.89 -13.34 3.04
N LEU A 30 -6.04 -12.08 2.64
CA LEU A 30 -7.33 -11.52 2.27
C LEU A 30 -7.93 -12.20 1.05
N ALA A 31 -7.10 -12.55 0.05
CA ALA A 31 -7.56 -13.31 -1.11
C ALA A 31 -8.09 -14.71 -0.69
N LYS A 32 -7.39 -15.39 0.21
CA LYS A 32 -7.83 -16.68 0.78
C LYS A 32 -9.16 -16.58 1.52
N GLU A 33 -9.43 -15.43 2.16
CA GLU A 33 -10.72 -15.15 2.81
C GLU A 33 -11.82 -14.67 1.81
N GLY A 34 -11.54 -14.75 0.50
CA GLY A 34 -12.49 -14.48 -0.58
C GLY A 34 -12.57 -13.01 -1.02
N ALA A 35 -11.63 -12.16 -0.62
CA ALA A 35 -11.54 -10.80 -1.16
C ALA A 35 -10.97 -10.82 -2.59
N LYS A 36 -11.35 -9.83 -3.40
CA LYS A 36 -10.74 -9.51 -4.69
C LYS A 36 -9.61 -8.52 -4.45
N VAL A 37 -8.36 -8.98 -4.56
CA VAL A 37 -7.21 -8.20 -4.14
C VAL A 37 -6.56 -7.50 -5.32
N VAL A 38 -6.36 -6.19 -5.19
CA VAL A 38 -5.60 -5.37 -6.14
C VAL A 38 -4.25 -5.02 -5.52
N VAL A 39 -3.18 -5.59 -6.06
CA VAL A 39 -1.80 -5.36 -5.65
C VAL A 39 -1.24 -4.18 -6.43
N LEU A 40 -0.98 -3.07 -5.76
CA LEU A 40 -0.33 -1.89 -6.31
C LEU A 40 1.11 -1.82 -5.82
N ASP A 41 2.08 -1.92 -6.73
CA ASP A 41 3.51 -1.87 -6.38
C ASP A 41 4.36 -1.41 -7.57
N ARG A 42 5.56 -0.89 -7.29
CA ARG A 42 6.55 -0.55 -8.31
C ARG A 42 7.31 -1.79 -8.83
N SER A 43 7.36 -2.86 -8.05
CA SER A 43 8.02 -4.11 -8.44
C SER A 43 7.08 -4.97 -9.27
N GLU A 44 7.18 -4.85 -10.61
CA GLU A 44 6.38 -5.65 -11.54
C GLU A 44 6.60 -7.15 -11.34
N GLU A 45 7.86 -7.57 -11.21
CA GLU A 45 8.21 -8.97 -11.03
C GLU A 45 7.57 -9.56 -9.78
N ALA A 46 7.78 -8.90 -8.62
CA ALA A 46 7.22 -9.37 -7.35
C ALA A 46 5.69 -9.31 -7.32
N GLY A 47 5.10 -8.25 -7.89
CA GLY A 47 3.65 -8.09 -7.94
C GLY A 47 2.96 -9.13 -8.83
N LYS A 48 3.51 -9.38 -10.02
CA LYS A 48 3.00 -10.42 -10.93
C LYS A 48 3.14 -11.82 -10.32
N ALA A 49 4.30 -12.15 -9.75
CA ALA A 49 4.53 -13.44 -9.10
C ALA A 49 3.56 -13.68 -7.93
N LEU A 50 3.29 -12.65 -7.11
CA LEU A 50 2.31 -12.73 -6.03
C LEU A 50 0.90 -13.02 -6.55
N VAL A 51 0.46 -12.29 -7.58
CA VAL A 51 -0.87 -12.48 -8.17
C VAL A 51 -1.02 -13.86 -8.80
N GLU A 52 0.01 -14.36 -9.48
CA GLU A 52 0.03 -15.72 -10.03
C GLU A 52 -0.11 -16.78 -8.92
N SER A 53 0.63 -16.61 -7.81
CA SER A 53 0.51 -17.50 -6.65
C SER A 53 -0.91 -17.50 -6.07
N ILE A 54 -1.51 -16.32 -5.88
CA ILE A 54 -2.89 -16.19 -5.37
C ILE A 54 -3.88 -16.87 -6.31
N LYS A 55 -3.75 -16.68 -7.63
CA LYS A 55 -4.62 -17.32 -8.64
C LYS A 55 -4.43 -18.82 -8.70
N ALA A 56 -3.22 -19.32 -8.52
CA ALA A 56 -2.95 -20.77 -8.48
C ALA A 56 -3.66 -21.48 -7.32
N GLU A 57 -3.95 -20.76 -6.24
CA GLU A 57 -4.77 -21.25 -5.12
C GLU A 57 -6.29 -21.12 -5.35
N GLY A 58 -6.71 -20.66 -6.54
CA GLY A 58 -8.13 -20.49 -6.90
C GLY A 58 -8.75 -19.17 -6.42
N ASN A 59 -7.93 -18.23 -5.96
CA ASN A 59 -8.38 -16.92 -5.46
C ASN A 59 -8.28 -15.83 -6.52
N GLU A 60 -8.88 -14.66 -6.27
CA GLU A 60 -8.97 -13.56 -7.21
C GLU A 60 -8.03 -12.41 -6.84
N ALA A 61 -7.11 -12.07 -7.75
CA ALA A 61 -6.22 -10.93 -7.58
C ALA A 61 -5.82 -10.33 -8.94
N MET A 62 -5.45 -9.05 -8.94
CA MET A 62 -4.81 -8.37 -10.06
C MET A 62 -3.61 -7.53 -9.58
N PHE A 63 -2.66 -7.33 -10.47
CA PHE A 63 -1.52 -6.45 -10.26
C PHE A 63 -1.60 -5.26 -11.19
N LEU A 64 -1.30 -4.07 -10.67
CA LEU A 64 -1.10 -2.85 -11.45
C LEU A 64 0.20 -2.18 -11.00
N TYR A 65 1.07 -1.85 -11.96
CA TYR A 65 2.25 -1.05 -11.67
C TYR A 65 1.84 0.29 -11.06
N THR A 66 2.48 0.68 -9.97
CA THR A 66 2.10 1.88 -9.23
C THR A 66 3.30 2.53 -8.57
N ASP A 67 3.63 3.75 -8.98
CA ASP A 67 4.31 4.69 -8.11
C ASP A 67 3.25 5.50 -7.36
N VAL A 68 3.22 5.38 -6.04
CA VAL A 68 2.23 6.08 -5.19
C VAL A 68 2.44 7.60 -5.17
N MET A 69 3.59 8.08 -5.68
CA MET A 69 3.89 9.49 -5.83
C MET A 69 3.42 10.07 -7.17
N ASP A 70 2.97 9.23 -8.09
CA ASP A 70 2.47 9.61 -9.41
C ASP A 70 0.94 9.56 -9.45
N LYS A 71 0.33 10.74 -9.39
CA LYS A 71 -1.14 10.86 -9.39
C LYS A 71 -1.77 10.36 -10.69
N GLU A 72 -1.11 10.55 -11.84
CA GLU A 72 -1.65 10.12 -13.14
C GLU A 72 -1.69 8.58 -13.22
N VAL A 73 -0.66 7.92 -12.72
CA VAL A 73 -0.63 6.44 -12.59
C VAL A 73 -1.75 5.96 -11.67
N LEU A 74 -1.96 6.61 -10.52
CA LEU A 74 -3.04 6.26 -9.60
C LEU A 74 -4.42 6.43 -10.22
N GLU A 75 -4.66 7.51 -10.96
CA GLU A 75 -5.92 7.76 -11.68
C GLU A 75 -6.15 6.70 -12.77
N GLY A 76 -5.12 6.35 -13.54
CA GLY A 76 -5.19 5.26 -14.51
C GLY A 76 -5.53 3.92 -13.86
N ASN A 77 -4.90 3.62 -12.72
CA ASN A 77 -5.19 2.40 -11.95
C ASN A 77 -6.62 2.38 -11.41
N LYS A 78 -7.16 3.53 -10.95
CA LYS A 78 -8.56 3.66 -10.55
C LYS A 78 -9.49 3.23 -11.69
N VAL A 79 -9.24 3.68 -12.91
CA VAL A 79 -10.05 3.32 -14.09
C VAL A 79 -10.01 1.82 -14.35
N GLU A 80 -8.82 1.20 -14.31
CA GLU A 80 -8.67 -0.24 -14.52
C GLU A 80 -9.37 -1.08 -13.43
N ILE A 81 -9.28 -0.65 -12.17
CA ILE A 81 -9.96 -1.32 -11.05
C ILE A 81 -11.48 -1.22 -11.22
N MET A 82 -11.99 -0.04 -11.56
CA MET A 82 -13.42 0.16 -11.76
C MET A 82 -13.95 -0.62 -12.96
N LYS A 83 -13.17 -0.73 -14.03
CA LYS A 83 -13.51 -1.58 -15.19
C LYS A 83 -13.57 -3.06 -14.82
N ALA A 84 -12.64 -3.54 -13.98
CA ALA A 84 -12.57 -4.95 -13.58
C ALA A 84 -13.63 -5.34 -12.54
N TYR A 85 -13.86 -4.48 -11.56
CA TYR A 85 -14.64 -4.84 -10.37
C TYR A 85 -15.84 -3.93 -10.09
N GLY A 86 -15.91 -2.75 -10.70
CA GLY A 86 -17.01 -1.79 -10.54
C GLY A 86 -17.12 -1.15 -9.15
N ARG A 87 -16.15 -1.40 -8.26
CA ARG A 87 -16.17 -0.90 -6.87
C ARG A 87 -14.79 -0.92 -6.22
N ILE A 88 -14.63 -0.15 -5.15
CA ILE A 88 -13.50 -0.23 -4.22
C ILE A 88 -14.07 -0.19 -2.81
N ASP A 89 -13.86 -1.24 -2.02
CA ASP A 89 -14.39 -1.34 -0.65
C ASP A 89 -13.38 -0.96 0.41
N VAL A 90 -12.09 -1.30 0.18
CA VAL A 90 -11.02 -1.10 1.15
C VAL A 90 -9.78 -0.58 0.45
N LEU A 91 -9.14 0.40 1.05
CA LEU A 91 -7.79 0.86 0.70
C LEU A 91 -6.85 0.59 1.87
N LEU A 92 -5.79 -0.18 1.62
CA LEU A 92 -4.69 -0.37 2.56
C LEU A 92 -3.48 0.41 2.05
N ASN A 93 -3.14 1.51 2.71
CA ASN A 93 -1.95 2.28 2.41
C ASN A 93 -0.76 1.66 3.14
N ALA A 94 -0.06 0.72 2.47
CA ALA A 94 1.09 0.02 3.03
C ALA A 94 2.40 0.36 2.28
N ALA A 95 2.35 1.21 1.26
CA ALA A 95 3.55 1.75 0.63
C ALA A 95 4.25 2.72 1.59
N GLY A 96 5.54 2.50 1.81
CA GLY A 96 6.35 3.32 2.69
C GLY A 96 7.71 2.68 2.92
N GLY A 97 8.55 3.35 3.67
CA GLY A 97 9.87 2.83 3.98
C GLY A 97 10.86 3.89 4.44
N ASN A 98 12.09 3.46 4.59
CA ASN A 98 13.22 4.30 4.99
C ASN A 98 14.34 4.23 3.94
N MET A 99 15.29 5.15 4.02
CA MET A 99 16.46 5.22 3.13
C MET A 99 17.74 5.35 3.97
N ALA A 100 18.81 4.72 3.50
CA ALA A 100 20.11 4.77 4.17
C ALA A 100 20.60 6.20 4.40
N GLY A 101 20.44 7.11 3.41
CA GLY A 101 20.84 8.52 3.54
C GLY A 101 20.01 9.34 4.52
N ALA A 102 18.83 8.83 4.92
CA ALA A 102 17.96 9.43 5.96
C ALA A 102 18.16 8.77 7.35
N THR A 103 19.15 7.87 7.47
CA THR A 103 19.51 7.17 8.69
C THR A 103 20.96 7.52 9.05
N ILE A 104 21.21 7.79 10.32
CA ILE A 104 22.56 8.09 10.80
C ILE A 104 23.31 6.76 10.99
N ALA A 105 24.29 6.48 10.13
CA ALA A 105 25.16 5.31 10.25
C ALA A 105 25.99 5.33 11.55
N PRO A 106 26.53 4.19 12.04
CA PRO A 106 27.27 4.13 13.30
C PRO A 106 28.47 5.08 13.40
N ASP A 107 29.11 5.36 12.26
CA ASP A 107 30.27 6.22 12.10
C ASP A 107 29.89 7.69 11.75
N LYS A 108 28.61 8.03 11.74
CA LYS A 108 28.06 9.32 11.34
C LYS A 108 27.35 10.03 12.49
N THR A 109 27.16 11.33 12.32
CA THR A 109 26.41 12.20 13.25
C THR A 109 25.13 12.72 12.57
N PHE A 110 24.30 13.42 13.32
CA PHE A 110 23.12 14.12 12.79
C PHE A 110 23.47 15.08 11.65
N PHE A 111 24.63 15.71 11.71
CA PHE A 111 25.08 16.69 10.72
C PHE A 111 25.48 16.07 9.38
N ASP A 112 25.62 14.77 9.31
CA ASP A 112 25.92 14.01 8.08
C ASP A 112 24.67 13.54 7.34
N LEU A 113 23.46 13.87 7.82
CA LEU A 113 22.21 13.51 7.17
C LEU A 113 22.10 14.11 5.78
N GLN A 114 21.69 13.28 4.83
CA GLN A 114 21.42 13.70 3.46
C GLN A 114 19.99 14.24 3.37
N ILE A 115 19.86 15.57 3.26
CA ILE A 115 18.54 16.24 3.24
C ILE A 115 17.64 15.74 2.10
N ASP A 116 18.18 15.43 0.93
CA ASP A 116 17.39 14.93 -0.19
C ASP A 116 16.86 13.51 0.08
N ALA A 117 17.63 12.65 0.75
CA ALA A 117 17.14 11.35 1.20
C ALA A 117 16.07 11.49 2.29
N PHE A 118 16.28 12.43 3.22
CA PHE A 118 15.28 12.76 4.25
C PHE A 118 13.95 13.21 3.61
N LYS A 119 13.99 14.17 2.67
CA LYS A 119 12.80 14.63 1.93
C LYS A 119 12.07 13.46 1.25
N LYS A 120 12.81 12.61 0.52
CA LYS A 120 12.23 11.44 -0.16
C LYS A 120 11.53 10.48 0.81
N VAL A 121 12.07 10.29 2.01
CA VAL A 121 11.42 9.45 3.05
C VAL A 121 10.12 10.11 3.53
N VAL A 122 10.14 11.41 3.81
CA VAL A 122 8.95 12.18 4.21
C VAL A 122 7.91 12.15 3.09
N ASP A 123 8.31 12.44 1.87
CA ASP A 123 7.42 12.45 0.72
C ASP A 123 6.75 11.08 0.52
N LEU A 124 7.52 10.00 0.52
CA LEU A 124 6.98 8.65 0.37
C LEU A 124 6.02 8.27 1.49
N ASN A 125 6.38 8.50 2.74
CA ASN A 125 5.54 8.04 3.87
C ASN A 125 4.31 8.94 4.10
N LEU A 126 4.39 10.23 3.76
CA LEU A 126 3.27 11.16 3.87
C LEU A 126 2.44 11.20 2.58
N PHE A 127 3.01 11.68 1.49
CA PHE A 127 2.26 11.85 0.24
C PHE A 127 1.95 10.51 -0.45
N GLY A 128 2.78 9.49 -0.26
CA GLY A 128 2.49 8.12 -0.71
C GLY A 128 1.29 7.48 0.00
N THR A 129 0.79 8.09 1.08
CA THR A 129 -0.49 7.76 1.74
C THR A 129 -1.60 8.71 1.31
N VAL A 130 -1.32 10.01 1.21
CA VAL A 130 -2.33 11.05 0.89
C VAL A 130 -2.83 10.91 -0.55
N LEU A 131 -1.92 10.75 -1.53
CA LEU A 131 -2.29 10.70 -2.95
C LEU A 131 -3.18 9.49 -3.29
N PRO A 132 -2.84 8.23 -2.91
CA PRO A 132 -3.75 7.11 -3.12
C PRO A 132 -5.09 7.29 -2.41
N THR A 133 -5.07 7.88 -1.21
CA THR A 133 -6.32 8.18 -0.49
C THR A 133 -7.19 9.16 -1.27
N MET A 134 -6.63 10.25 -1.79
CA MET A 134 -7.38 11.22 -2.61
C MET A 134 -8.01 10.57 -3.85
N VAL A 135 -7.28 9.66 -4.52
CA VAL A 135 -7.73 9.04 -5.76
C VAL A 135 -8.79 7.97 -5.53
N PHE A 136 -8.54 7.04 -4.61
CA PHE A 136 -9.42 5.88 -4.43
C PHE A 136 -10.59 6.13 -3.49
N ALA A 137 -10.46 7.06 -2.53
CA ALA A 137 -11.57 7.40 -1.64
C ALA A 137 -12.72 8.13 -2.36
N GLU A 138 -12.47 8.75 -3.52
CA GLU A 138 -13.53 9.34 -4.34
C GLU A 138 -14.62 8.30 -4.67
N ILE A 139 -14.22 7.10 -5.09
CA ILE A 139 -15.15 5.99 -5.35
C ILE A 139 -15.90 5.56 -4.09
N MET A 140 -15.22 5.53 -2.94
CA MET A 140 -15.87 5.19 -1.66
C MET A 140 -16.92 6.22 -1.24
N VAL A 141 -16.66 7.51 -1.52
CA VAL A 141 -17.61 8.60 -1.28
C VAL A 141 -18.84 8.45 -2.16
N GLU A 142 -18.67 8.19 -3.46
CA GLU A 142 -19.77 7.93 -4.39
C GLU A 142 -20.60 6.72 -3.97
N GLN A 143 -19.95 5.65 -3.53
CA GLN A 143 -20.59 4.44 -2.99
C GLN A 143 -21.26 4.65 -1.63
N LYS A 144 -20.97 5.77 -0.93
CA LYS A 144 -21.36 6.05 0.46
C LYS A 144 -20.90 4.94 1.43
N LYS A 145 -19.83 4.26 1.08
CA LYS A 145 -19.27 3.13 1.85
C LYS A 145 -17.84 2.87 1.44
N GLY A 146 -16.96 2.68 2.42
CA GLY A 146 -15.57 2.31 2.23
C GLY A 146 -14.84 2.21 3.56
N SER A 147 -13.64 1.66 3.53
CA SER A 147 -12.75 1.61 4.68
C SER A 147 -11.32 1.91 4.23
N ILE A 148 -10.62 2.75 4.98
CA ILE A 148 -9.21 3.09 4.71
C ILE A 148 -8.39 2.72 5.94
N VAL A 149 -7.32 1.96 5.72
CA VAL A 149 -6.36 1.59 6.75
C VAL A 149 -4.98 2.10 6.35
N ASN A 150 -4.41 2.95 7.19
CA ASN A 150 -3.08 3.48 7.01
C ASN A 150 -2.09 2.73 7.90
N PHE A 151 -1.00 2.26 7.31
CA PHE A 151 0.07 1.65 8.08
C PHE A 151 0.85 2.74 8.81
N CYS A 152 0.97 2.58 10.11
CA CYS A 152 1.77 3.42 10.97
C CYS A 152 2.98 2.62 11.48
N SER A 153 3.81 3.26 12.24
CA SER A 153 4.93 2.61 12.91
C SER A 153 4.91 2.88 14.41
N GLU A 154 5.42 1.95 15.19
CA GLU A 154 5.72 2.18 16.61
C GLU A 154 6.67 3.37 16.80
N SER A 155 7.48 3.67 15.79
CA SER A 155 8.38 4.83 15.75
C SER A 155 7.66 6.18 15.81
N ALA A 156 6.36 6.23 15.54
CA ALA A 156 5.55 7.42 15.76
C ALA A 156 5.30 7.71 17.26
N LEU A 157 5.37 6.68 18.11
CA LEU A 157 5.17 6.77 19.55
C LEU A 157 6.49 6.71 20.34
N ARG A 158 7.48 6.02 19.77
CA ARG A 158 8.82 5.84 20.35
C ARG A 158 9.87 6.16 19.29
N PRO A 159 10.63 7.25 19.44
CA PRO A 159 11.63 7.62 18.44
C PRO A 159 12.69 6.52 18.32
N LEU A 160 12.92 6.06 17.09
CA LEU A 160 14.03 5.16 16.79
C LEU A 160 15.34 5.94 16.82
N THR A 161 16.34 5.38 17.50
CA THR A 161 17.68 5.95 17.49
C THR A 161 18.22 5.96 16.05
N ARG A 162 18.73 7.11 15.61
CA ARG A 162 19.37 7.33 14.30
C ARG A 162 18.46 7.27 13.06
N VAL A 163 17.18 6.97 13.20
CA VAL A 163 16.25 6.88 12.07
C VAL A 163 15.40 8.16 12.01
N VAL A 164 16.00 9.23 11.53
CA VAL A 164 15.46 10.59 11.68
C VAL A 164 14.35 10.89 10.67
N GLY A 165 14.51 10.45 9.41
CA GLY A 165 13.56 10.74 8.34
C GLY A 165 12.26 9.94 8.45
N TYR A 166 12.37 8.73 8.92
CA TYR A 166 11.24 7.81 9.03
C TYR A 166 10.28 8.16 10.15
#